data_cab84856bc9074b43bdfffb779fc7e14
#
_entry.id   cab84856bc9074b43bdfffb779fc7e14
#
_cell.length_a   1.000
_cell.length_b   1.000
_cell.length_c   1.000
_cell.angle_alpha   90.00
_cell.angle_beta   90.00
_cell.angle_gamma   90.00
#
_symmetry.space_group_name_H-M   'P 1'
#
loop_
_entity.id
_entity.type
_entity.pdbx_description
1 polymer ?
#
loop_
_entity_poly.entity_id
_entity_poly.type
_entity_poly.pdbx_seq_one_letter_code
_entity_poly.pdbx_strand_id
1 'polypeptide(L)'
;MFVFSPQSILQTAPGEHFRAHVLIVSREMMQRINIDTKHIMPVLLQFGAHPCIELTEEESREVRNFFSLVGQELRTPETELSRDIVGDLLSASIYKIGSVLHRYVREHPETERPPQTRAEEYFKEFIRQLGEHFRQERSVGYYAQRLCITPKYLTTLVKRISGRSVSEWIDTFVITEAKTLLKYSNLSIQEIAYQLNFPNQSFFGSYFKRNTGMSPSQYKAQK
;
A
#
# COMPACT_ATOMS: atom_id res chain seq x y z
N MET A 1 -9.07 12.06 -12.20
CA MET A 1 -8.03 11.03 -11.98
C MET A 1 -8.70 9.70 -11.73
N PHE A 2 -8.18 8.63 -12.30
CA PHE A 2 -8.65 7.27 -12.05
C PHE A 2 -7.61 6.50 -11.25
N VAL A 3 -8.05 5.77 -10.22
CA VAL A 3 -7.21 4.85 -9.45
C VAL A 3 -7.71 3.43 -9.68
N PHE A 4 -6.86 2.58 -10.25
CA PHE A 4 -7.24 1.22 -10.62
C PHE A 4 -6.56 0.18 -9.72
N SER A 5 -7.30 -0.86 -9.38
CA SER A 5 -6.74 -2.07 -8.80
C SER A 5 -6.19 -2.99 -9.92
N PRO A 6 -5.32 -3.96 -9.60
CA PRO A 6 -4.81 -4.93 -10.58
C PRO A 6 -5.92 -5.77 -11.26
N GLN A 7 -7.14 -5.73 -10.74
CA GLN A 7 -8.30 -6.47 -11.25
C GLN A 7 -9.26 -5.60 -12.04
N SER A 8 -9.00 -4.30 -12.10
CA SER A 8 -9.85 -3.36 -12.83
C SER A 8 -9.61 -3.52 -14.34
N ILE A 9 -10.69 -3.55 -15.09
CA ILE A 9 -10.66 -3.51 -16.57
C ILE A 9 -11.05 -2.10 -16.98
N LEU A 10 -10.12 -1.39 -17.63
CA LEU A 10 -10.40 -0.10 -18.23
C LEU A 10 -10.84 -0.29 -19.67
N GLN A 11 -12.10 0.01 -19.95
CA GLN A 11 -12.62 0.06 -21.31
C GLN A 11 -12.85 1.53 -21.68
N THR A 12 -12.10 2.02 -22.67
CA THR A 12 -12.26 3.38 -23.17
C THR A 12 -13.03 3.36 -24.47
N ALA A 13 -14.04 4.22 -24.58
CA ALA A 13 -14.64 4.54 -25.89
C ALA A 13 -13.78 5.62 -26.54
N PRO A 14 -13.41 5.51 -27.84
CA PRO A 14 -12.64 6.53 -28.51
C PRO A 14 -13.45 7.84 -28.59
N GLY A 15 -12.96 8.87 -27.93
CA GLY A 15 -13.45 10.24 -28.04
C GLY A 15 -12.43 11.09 -28.81
N GLU A 16 -12.88 12.09 -29.52
CA GLU A 16 -12.03 12.85 -30.47
C GLU A 16 -10.85 13.59 -29.83
N HIS A 17 -10.81 13.79 -28.50
CA HIS A 17 -9.75 14.56 -27.82
C HIS A 17 -9.39 14.01 -26.44
N PHE A 18 -9.23 12.70 -26.31
CA PHE A 18 -8.83 12.10 -25.04
C PHE A 18 -7.30 12.12 -24.88
N ARG A 19 -6.81 12.73 -23.79
CA ARG A 19 -5.40 12.65 -23.36
C ARG A 19 -5.34 12.04 -21.97
N ALA A 20 -4.51 11.03 -21.77
CA ALA A 20 -4.29 10.41 -20.48
C ALA A 20 -2.79 10.31 -20.16
N HIS A 21 -2.45 10.51 -18.90
CA HIS A 21 -1.18 10.11 -18.32
C HIS A 21 -1.43 8.86 -17.50
N VAL A 22 -0.70 7.79 -17.78
CA VAL A 22 -0.86 6.49 -17.11
C VAL A 22 0.43 6.13 -16.42
N LEU A 23 0.36 5.84 -15.12
CA LEU A 23 1.47 5.31 -14.35
C LEU A 23 1.15 3.85 -14.00
N ILE A 24 1.97 2.94 -14.50
CA ILE A 24 1.88 1.50 -14.21
C ILE A 24 3.09 1.11 -13.37
N VAL A 25 2.85 0.58 -12.19
CA VAL A 25 3.90 0.17 -11.26
C VAL A 25 3.86 -1.35 -11.11
N SER A 26 4.99 -2.02 -11.38
CA SER A 26 5.08 -3.48 -11.20
C SER A 26 4.96 -3.88 -9.73
N ARG A 27 4.51 -5.13 -9.47
CA ARG A 27 4.46 -5.68 -8.12
C ARG A 27 5.83 -5.66 -7.44
N GLU A 28 6.89 -5.95 -8.18
CA GLU A 28 8.27 -5.95 -7.67
C GLU A 28 8.69 -4.55 -7.21
N MET A 29 8.41 -3.53 -8.02
CA MET A 29 8.68 -2.14 -7.65
C MET A 29 7.86 -1.73 -6.43
N MET A 30 6.57 -2.08 -6.37
CA MET A 30 5.71 -1.82 -5.20
C MET A 30 6.23 -2.48 -3.91
N GLN A 31 6.92 -3.61 -4.00
CA GLN A 31 7.55 -4.24 -2.82
C GLN A 31 8.84 -3.54 -2.38
N ARG A 32 9.52 -2.85 -3.29
CA ARG A 32 10.77 -2.12 -3.01
C ARG A 32 10.51 -0.75 -2.39
N ILE A 33 9.47 -0.05 -2.85
CA ILE A 33 9.14 1.27 -2.32
C ILE A 33 8.61 1.15 -0.88
N ASN A 34 9.04 2.10 -0.04
CA ASN A 34 8.65 2.14 1.37
C ASN A 34 7.49 3.12 1.56
N ILE A 35 6.26 2.63 1.42
CA ILE A 35 5.06 3.44 1.61
C ILE A 35 4.40 3.03 2.92
N ASP A 36 4.16 4.00 3.81
CA ASP A 36 3.28 3.76 4.96
C ASP A 36 1.83 3.65 4.48
N THR A 37 1.40 2.41 4.33
CA THR A 37 0.06 2.08 3.81
C THR A 37 -1.07 2.39 4.80
N LYS A 38 -0.75 2.67 6.08
CA LYS A 38 -1.76 2.91 7.14
C LYS A 38 -2.70 4.07 6.81
N HIS A 39 -2.15 5.14 6.25
CA HIS A 39 -2.92 6.35 5.95
C HIS A 39 -3.55 6.32 4.56
N ILE A 40 -2.95 5.61 3.61
CA ILE A 40 -3.41 5.59 2.21
C ILE A 40 -4.44 4.49 1.98
N MET A 41 -4.24 3.32 2.61
CA MET A 41 -5.08 2.15 2.36
C MET A 41 -6.55 2.34 2.72
N PRO A 42 -6.92 2.92 3.90
CA PRO A 42 -8.32 3.17 4.22
C PRO A 42 -9.02 4.05 3.18
N VAL A 43 -8.30 5.04 2.64
CA VAL A 43 -8.83 5.95 1.63
C VAL A 43 -8.98 5.26 0.29
N LEU A 44 -7.97 4.50 -0.16
CA LEU A 44 -8.06 3.73 -1.41
C LEU A 44 -9.22 2.74 -1.42
N LEU A 45 -9.56 2.16 -0.27
CA LEU A 45 -10.67 1.22 -0.13
C LEU A 45 -12.04 1.91 -0.28
N GLN A 46 -12.15 3.19 0.09
CA GLN A 46 -13.36 3.97 -0.09
C GLN A 46 -13.66 4.21 -1.57
N PHE A 47 -12.62 4.29 -2.41
CA PHE A 47 -12.73 4.53 -3.86
C PHE A 47 -12.97 3.27 -4.71
N GLY A 48 -13.04 2.07 -4.14
CA GLY A 48 -13.21 0.84 -4.90
C GLY A 48 -14.47 0.78 -5.77
N ALA A 49 -15.49 1.57 -5.45
CA ALA A 49 -16.75 1.65 -6.21
C ALA A 49 -16.80 2.82 -7.20
N HIS A 50 -16.04 3.88 -6.99
CA HIS A 50 -15.97 5.06 -7.86
C HIS A 50 -14.49 5.43 -8.09
N PRO A 51 -13.81 4.75 -9.02
CA PRO A 51 -12.38 4.93 -9.23
C PRO A 51 -12.01 6.26 -9.89
N CYS A 52 -12.98 7.16 -10.08
CA CYS A 52 -12.81 8.45 -10.73
C CYS A 52 -13.03 9.58 -9.75
N ILE A 53 -12.08 10.50 -9.67
CA ILE A 53 -12.21 11.75 -8.94
C ILE A 53 -11.87 12.95 -9.87
N GLU A 54 -12.54 14.06 -9.64
CA GLU A 54 -12.17 15.33 -10.24
C GLU A 54 -11.01 15.95 -9.47
N LEU A 55 -10.03 16.45 -10.21
CA LEU A 55 -8.89 17.18 -9.66
C LEU A 55 -9.10 18.67 -9.89
N THR A 56 -8.67 19.48 -8.93
CA THR A 56 -8.48 20.90 -9.20
C THR A 56 -7.38 21.09 -10.25
N GLU A 57 -7.30 22.25 -10.88
CA GLU A 57 -6.23 22.57 -11.84
C GLU A 57 -4.84 22.47 -11.19
N GLU A 58 -4.73 22.89 -9.94
CA GLU A 58 -3.48 22.83 -9.17
C GLU A 58 -3.07 21.38 -8.91
N GLU A 59 -3.98 20.55 -8.39
CA GLU A 59 -3.72 19.14 -8.16
C GLU A 59 -3.37 18.38 -9.45
N SER A 60 -4.07 18.69 -10.53
CA SER A 60 -3.80 18.12 -11.85
C SER A 60 -2.39 18.47 -12.32
N ARG A 61 -1.94 19.69 -12.10
CA ARG A 61 -0.58 20.16 -12.42
C ARG A 61 0.45 19.45 -11.54
N GLU A 62 0.21 19.36 -10.23
CA GLU A 62 1.11 18.71 -9.29
C GLU A 62 1.29 17.21 -9.60
N VAL A 63 0.19 16.49 -9.81
CA VAL A 63 0.23 15.05 -10.16
C VAL A 63 0.99 14.84 -11.48
N ARG A 64 0.74 15.69 -12.50
CA ARG A 64 1.50 15.63 -13.75
C ARG A 64 2.99 15.90 -13.57
N ASN A 65 3.37 16.81 -12.68
CA ASN A 65 4.78 17.09 -12.38
C ASN A 65 5.48 15.85 -11.80
N PHE A 66 4.86 15.15 -10.85
CA PHE A 66 5.41 13.91 -10.32
C PHE A 66 5.55 12.84 -11.41
N PHE A 67 4.55 12.67 -12.25
CA PHE A 67 4.62 11.69 -13.35
C PHE A 67 5.70 12.07 -14.38
N SER A 68 5.87 13.37 -14.63
CA SER A 68 6.92 13.87 -15.51
C SER A 68 8.31 13.56 -14.96
N LEU A 69 8.54 13.79 -13.67
CA LEU A 69 9.82 13.47 -13.01
C LEU A 69 10.16 11.98 -13.09
N VAL A 70 9.20 11.10 -12.78
CA VAL A 70 9.37 9.66 -12.95
C VAL A 70 9.71 9.33 -14.41
N GLY A 71 8.96 9.90 -15.37
CA GLY A 71 9.19 9.66 -16.79
C GLY A 71 10.52 10.22 -17.30
N GLN A 72 11.03 11.30 -16.72
CA GLN A 72 12.36 11.83 -17.04
C GLN A 72 13.46 10.88 -16.54
N GLU A 73 13.39 10.45 -15.28
CA GLU A 73 14.37 9.54 -14.70
C GLU A 73 14.43 8.21 -15.45
N LEU A 74 13.28 7.65 -15.87
CA LEU A 74 13.22 6.43 -16.67
C LEU A 74 13.82 6.56 -18.08
N ARG A 75 13.97 7.78 -18.61
CA ARG A 75 14.61 8.06 -19.91
C ARG A 75 16.09 8.41 -19.81
N THR A 76 16.54 8.75 -18.61
CA THR A 76 17.95 9.04 -18.35
C THR A 76 18.77 7.73 -18.32
N PRO A 77 20.03 7.73 -18.78
CA PRO A 77 20.89 6.55 -18.67
C PRO A 77 20.95 6.04 -17.23
N GLU A 78 20.81 4.73 -17.04
CA GLU A 78 20.75 4.11 -15.72
C GLU A 78 22.08 4.33 -14.97
N THR A 79 21.99 4.86 -13.77
CA THR A 79 23.08 5.00 -12.81
C THR A 79 22.85 4.07 -11.62
N GLU A 80 23.84 3.93 -10.73
CA GLU A 80 23.66 3.14 -9.50
C GLU A 80 22.49 3.65 -8.63
N LEU A 81 22.17 4.95 -8.69
CA LEU A 81 21.13 5.60 -7.91
C LEU A 81 19.77 5.66 -8.62
N SER A 82 19.67 5.40 -9.91
CA SER A 82 18.44 5.58 -10.69
C SER A 82 17.27 4.78 -10.13
N ARG A 83 17.52 3.57 -9.63
CA ARG A 83 16.47 2.73 -9.03
C ARG A 83 15.94 3.30 -7.72
N ASP A 84 16.81 3.89 -6.90
CA ASP A 84 16.42 4.51 -5.64
C ASP A 84 15.67 5.81 -5.90
N ILE A 85 16.14 6.62 -6.86
CA ILE A 85 15.47 7.86 -7.29
C ILE A 85 14.06 7.55 -7.79
N VAL A 86 13.89 6.57 -8.68
CA VAL A 86 12.55 6.16 -9.17
C VAL A 86 11.67 5.67 -8.02
N GLY A 87 12.24 4.88 -7.08
CA GLY A 87 11.51 4.38 -5.91
C GLY A 87 11.00 5.51 -5.01
N ASP A 88 11.82 6.51 -4.74
CA ASP A 88 11.46 7.64 -3.90
C ASP A 88 10.47 8.58 -4.61
N LEU A 89 10.62 8.82 -5.92
CA LEU A 89 9.66 9.56 -6.73
C LEU A 89 8.29 8.88 -6.79
N LEU A 90 8.26 7.55 -6.91
CA LEU A 90 7.02 6.78 -6.86
C LEU A 90 6.38 6.86 -5.47
N SER A 91 7.16 6.77 -4.41
CA SER A 91 6.66 6.91 -3.04
C SER A 91 6.03 8.28 -2.83
N ALA A 92 6.71 9.35 -3.24
CA ALA A 92 6.19 10.72 -3.17
C ALA A 92 4.92 10.89 -4.01
N SER A 93 4.87 10.31 -5.23
CA SER A 93 3.69 10.33 -6.10
C SER A 93 2.48 9.67 -5.43
N ILE A 94 2.67 8.52 -4.78
CA ILE A 94 1.60 7.80 -4.09
C ILE A 94 1.12 8.57 -2.86
N TYR A 95 2.02 9.19 -2.09
CA TYR A 95 1.61 10.07 -0.99
C TYR A 95 0.83 11.29 -1.48
N LYS A 96 1.25 11.90 -2.60
CA LYS A 96 0.50 13.01 -3.20
C LYS A 96 -0.90 12.57 -3.64
N ILE A 97 -1.01 11.44 -4.31
CA ILE A 97 -2.31 10.86 -4.67
C ILE A 97 -3.15 10.61 -3.41
N GLY A 98 -2.57 10.03 -2.37
CA GLY A 98 -3.23 9.82 -1.09
C GLY A 98 -3.76 11.13 -0.47
N SER A 99 -2.97 12.20 -0.50
CA SER A 99 -3.37 13.53 -0.01
C SER A 99 -4.58 14.08 -0.79
N VAL A 100 -4.56 13.96 -2.12
CA VAL A 100 -5.68 14.36 -2.99
C VAL A 100 -6.95 13.55 -2.68
N LEU A 101 -6.80 12.25 -2.51
CA LEU A 101 -7.92 11.36 -2.14
C LEU A 101 -8.51 11.72 -0.76
N HIS A 102 -7.66 12.00 0.22
CA HIS A 102 -8.10 12.45 1.55
C HIS A 102 -8.89 13.75 1.50
N ARG A 103 -8.40 14.73 0.72
CA ARG A 103 -9.13 15.98 0.52
C ARG A 103 -10.50 15.70 -0.11
N TYR A 104 -10.51 14.92 -1.20
CA TYR A 104 -11.74 14.62 -1.93
C TYR A 104 -12.79 13.97 -1.04
N VAL A 105 -12.43 12.97 -0.23
CA VAL A 105 -13.35 12.32 0.73
C VAL A 105 -13.90 13.33 1.73
N ARG A 106 -13.05 14.21 2.25
CA ARG A 106 -13.48 15.22 3.23
C ARG A 106 -14.47 16.23 2.65
N GLU A 107 -14.29 16.60 1.37
CA GLU A 107 -15.14 17.60 0.69
C GLU A 107 -16.40 16.98 0.11
N HIS A 108 -16.42 15.66 -0.10
CA HIS A 108 -17.54 14.93 -0.67
C HIS A 108 -17.94 13.76 0.26
N PRO A 109 -18.52 14.06 1.43
CA PRO A 109 -18.90 13.01 2.39
C PRO A 109 -19.90 11.99 1.80
N GLU A 110 -20.65 12.38 0.75
CA GLU A 110 -21.54 11.50 -0.01
C GLU A 110 -20.79 10.43 -0.80
N THR A 111 -19.48 10.58 -1.04
CA THR A 111 -18.64 9.52 -1.63
C THR A 111 -18.24 8.45 -0.62
N GLU A 112 -18.45 8.70 0.68
CA GLU A 112 -18.46 7.65 1.69
C GLU A 112 -19.67 6.75 1.46
N ARG A 113 -19.60 5.96 0.40
CA ARG A 113 -20.62 4.96 0.16
C ARG A 113 -20.61 3.99 1.32
N PRO A 114 -21.72 3.82 2.04
CA PRO A 114 -21.81 2.74 2.98
C PRO A 114 -21.49 1.43 2.25
N PRO A 115 -20.75 0.51 2.88
CA PRO A 115 -20.43 -0.77 2.27
C PRO A 115 -21.71 -1.37 1.69
N GLN A 116 -21.74 -1.65 0.39
CA GLN A 116 -22.94 -2.17 -0.28
C GLN A 116 -23.22 -3.62 0.08
N THR A 117 -22.16 -4.29 0.56
CA THR A 117 -22.26 -5.69 0.95
C THR A 117 -21.63 -5.88 2.33
N ARG A 118 -22.20 -6.81 3.08
CA ARG A 118 -21.61 -7.25 4.37
C ARG A 118 -20.14 -7.70 4.22
N ALA A 119 -19.78 -8.14 3.02
CA ALA A 119 -18.41 -8.52 2.72
C ALA A 119 -17.45 -7.30 2.70
N GLU A 120 -17.89 -6.18 2.14
CA GLU A 120 -17.09 -4.93 2.15
C GLU A 120 -16.97 -4.36 3.56
N GLU A 121 -18.01 -4.47 4.39
CA GLU A 121 -17.96 -4.10 5.81
C GLU A 121 -16.89 -4.90 6.55
N TYR A 122 -16.89 -6.22 6.40
CA TYR A 122 -15.89 -7.08 7.00
C TYR A 122 -14.49 -6.77 6.50
N PHE A 123 -14.34 -6.45 5.23
CA PHE A 123 -13.03 -6.10 4.69
C PHE A 123 -12.51 -4.76 5.22
N LYS A 124 -13.37 -3.73 5.25
CA LYS A 124 -13.04 -2.42 5.84
C LYS A 124 -12.63 -2.59 7.31
N GLU A 125 -13.41 -3.34 8.07
CA GLU A 125 -13.13 -3.60 9.48
C GLU A 125 -11.86 -4.44 9.67
N PHE A 126 -11.60 -5.43 8.82
CA PHE A 126 -10.35 -6.19 8.82
C PHE A 126 -9.13 -5.27 8.64
N ILE A 127 -9.15 -4.38 7.67
CA ILE A 127 -8.04 -3.44 7.43
C ILE A 127 -7.83 -2.49 8.62
N ARG A 128 -8.92 -2.01 9.22
CA ARG A 128 -8.86 -1.19 10.44
C ARG A 128 -8.21 -1.96 11.59
N GLN A 129 -8.67 -3.16 11.88
CA GLN A 129 -8.12 -4.03 12.93
C GLN A 129 -6.66 -4.40 12.66
N LEU A 130 -6.32 -4.65 11.40
CA LEU A 130 -4.93 -4.91 11.00
C LEU A 130 -4.04 -3.71 11.30
N GLY A 131 -4.46 -2.49 10.95
CA GLY A 131 -3.72 -1.27 11.24
C GLY A 131 -3.43 -1.07 12.74
N GLU A 132 -4.36 -1.47 13.60
CA GLU A 132 -4.24 -1.33 15.05
C GLU A 132 -3.38 -2.43 15.69
N HIS A 133 -3.41 -3.66 15.15
CA HIS A 133 -2.89 -4.83 15.86
C HIS A 133 -1.74 -5.56 15.17
N PHE A 134 -1.35 -5.21 13.94
CA PHE A 134 -0.34 -5.95 13.16
C PHE A 134 1.02 -6.11 13.85
N ARG A 135 1.37 -5.19 14.76
CA ARG A 135 2.63 -5.28 15.51
C ARG A 135 2.62 -6.44 16.50
N GLN A 136 1.48 -6.73 17.11
CA GLN A 136 1.32 -7.79 18.10
C GLN A 136 0.81 -9.08 17.49
N GLU A 137 -0.06 -9.00 16.49
CA GLU A 137 -0.84 -10.13 16.00
C GLU A 137 -0.65 -10.38 14.50
N ARG A 138 -0.30 -11.62 14.16
CA ARG A 138 -0.10 -12.07 12.77
C ARG A 138 -0.98 -13.24 12.39
N SER A 139 -1.81 -13.73 13.31
CA SER A 139 -2.69 -14.87 13.08
C SER A 139 -3.97 -14.46 12.35
N VAL A 140 -4.30 -15.15 11.27
CA VAL A 140 -5.60 -15.01 10.58
C VAL A 140 -6.76 -15.27 11.54
N GLY A 141 -6.57 -16.24 12.46
CA GLY A 141 -7.56 -16.60 13.47
C GLY A 141 -7.90 -15.45 14.41
N TYR A 142 -6.92 -14.65 14.81
CA TYR A 142 -7.12 -13.49 15.65
C TYR A 142 -8.09 -12.47 14.98
N TYR A 143 -7.81 -12.09 13.76
CA TYR A 143 -8.65 -11.13 13.04
C TYR A 143 -10.05 -11.68 12.75
N ALA A 144 -10.15 -12.96 12.40
CA ALA A 144 -11.43 -13.62 12.18
C ALA A 144 -12.30 -13.64 13.45
N GLN A 145 -11.69 -13.94 14.60
CA GLN A 145 -12.37 -13.93 15.89
C GLN A 145 -12.90 -12.55 16.26
N ARG A 146 -12.09 -11.50 16.06
CA ARG A 146 -12.52 -10.12 16.32
C ARG A 146 -13.67 -9.66 15.43
N LEU A 147 -13.75 -10.21 14.22
CA LEU A 147 -14.84 -9.96 13.27
C LEU A 147 -16.04 -10.89 13.48
N CYS A 148 -15.99 -11.79 14.48
CA CYS A 148 -17.01 -12.80 14.74
C CYS A 148 -17.33 -13.67 13.50
N ILE A 149 -16.31 -14.01 12.71
CA ILE A 149 -16.41 -14.89 11.52
C ILE A 149 -15.35 -16.00 11.56
N THR A 150 -15.50 -16.98 10.69
CA THR A 150 -14.50 -18.05 10.59
C THR A 150 -13.25 -17.60 9.82
N PRO A 151 -12.04 -18.13 10.13
CA PRO A 151 -10.81 -17.84 9.38
C PRO A 151 -10.94 -18.17 7.88
N LYS A 152 -11.64 -19.26 7.55
CA LYS A 152 -11.91 -19.65 6.16
C LYS A 152 -12.75 -18.60 5.43
N TYR A 153 -13.80 -18.10 6.07
CA TYR A 153 -14.64 -17.06 5.49
C TYR A 153 -13.86 -15.75 5.29
N LEU A 154 -13.11 -15.31 6.29
CA LEU A 154 -12.25 -14.12 6.19
C LEU A 154 -11.26 -14.26 5.02
N THR A 155 -10.57 -15.39 4.90
CA THR A 155 -9.59 -15.63 3.82
C THR A 155 -10.24 -15.56 2.44
N THR A 156 -11.41 -16.18 2.27
CA THR A 156 -12.14 -16.17 0.99
C THR A 156 -12.63 -14.78 0.64
N LEU A 157 -13.19 -14.08 1.62
CA LEU A 157 -13.72 -12.73 1.48
C LEU A 157 -12.61 -11.72 1.09
N VAL A 158 -11.53 -11.68 1.85
CA VAL A 158 -10.39 -10.77 1.61
C VAL A 158 -9.79 -11.01 0.23
N LYS A 159 -9.57 -12.29 -0.14
CA LYS A 159 -9.03 -12.63 -1.47
C LYS A 159 -9.97 -12.22 -2.60
N ARG A 160 -11.28 -12.38 -2.43
CA ARG A 160 -12.29 -12.00 -3.42
C ARG A 160 -12.31 -10.47 -3.64
N ILE A 161 -12.24 -9.68 -2.56
CA ILE A 161 -12.34 -8.22 -2.65
C ILE A 161 -11.02 -7.59 -3.10
N SER A 162 -9.90 -8.04 -2.54
CA SER A 162 -8.60 -7.38 -2.74
C SER A 162 -7.65 -8.11 -3.69
N GLY A 163 -7.99 -9.32 -4.13
CA GLY A 163 -7.10 -10.19 -4.90
C GLY A 163 -5.93 -10.77 -4.12
N ARG A 164 -5.78 -10.39 -2.83
CA ARG A 164 -4.67 -10.77 -1.95
C ARG A 164 -5.18 -11.59 -0.78
N SER A 165 -4.38 -12.50 -0.28
CA SER A 165 -4.70 -13.26 0.93
C SER A 165 -4.58 -12.39 2.19
N VAL A 166 -5.21 -12.82 3.28
CA VAL A 166 -5.08 -12.19 4.61
C VAL A 166 -3.62 -12.16 5.06
N SER A 167 -2.87 -13.24 4.83
CA SER A 167 -1.45 -13.31 5.20
C SER A 167 -0.59 -12.30 4.43
N GLU A 168 -0.83 -12.12 3.12
CA GLU A 168 -0.14 -11.10 2.32
C GLU A 168 -0.43 -9.68 2.81
N TRP A 169 -1.63 -9.42 3.32
CA TRP A 169 -1.96 -8.14 3.93
C TRP A 169 -1.19 -7.94 5.24
N ILE A 170 -1.19 -8.94 6.13
CA ILE A 170 -0.44 -8.91 7.38
C ILE A 170 1.05 -8.71 7.10
N ASP A 171 1.62 -9.49 6.17
CA ASP A 171 3.03 -9.38 5.78
C ASP A 171 3.36 -7.96 5.28
N THR A 172 2.49 -7.35 4.48
CA THR A 172 2.69 -5.98 3.99
C THR A 172 2.82 -4.97 5.13
N PHE A 173 1.92 -4.99 6.11
CA PHE A 173 1.96 -4.07 7.24
C PHE A 173 3.20 -4.28 8.11
N VAL A 174 3.51 -5.54 8.44
CA VAL A 174 4.67 -5.89 9.28
C VAL A 174 5.98 -5.52 8.58
N ILE A 175 6.13 -5.82 7.29
CA ILE A 175 7.37 -5.55 6.54
C ILE A 175 7.55 -4.06 6.31
N THR A 176 6.49 -3.31 6.04
CA THR A 176 6.58 -1.85 5.90
C THR A 176 7.08 -1.20 7.20
N GLU A 177 6.52 -1.60 8.34
CA GLU A 177 6.97 -1.12 9.64
C GLU A 177 8.41 -1.54 9.93
N ALA A 178 8.77 -2.81 9.66
CA ALA A 178 10.12 -3.30 9.84
C ALA A 178 11.15 -2.52 9.02
N LYS A 179 10.85 -2.21 7.75
CA LYS A 179 11.70 -1.38 6.88
C LYS A 179 11.87 0.02 7.46
N THR A 180 10.79 0.64 7.93
CA THR A 180 10.81 1.97 8.56
C THR A 180 11.69 1.98 9.80
N LEU A 181 11.52 1.00 10.69
CA LEU A 181 12.32 0.89 11.91
C LEU A 181 13.80 0.63 11.59
N LEU A 182 14.10 -0.25 10.63
CA LEU A 182 15.49 -0.54 10.22
C LEU A 182 16.18 0.67 9.62
N LYS A 183 15.48 1.49 8.84
CA LYS A 183 16.05 2.64 8.12
C LYS A 183 16.13 3.90 8.98
N TYR A 184 15.11 4.17 9.78
CA TYR A 184 14.92 5.48 10.42
C TYR A 184 15.01 5.46 11.95
N SER A 185 15.15 4.31 12.60
CA SER A 185 15.36 4.24 14.03
C SER A 185 16.81 3.89 14.39
N ASN A 186 17.17 4.12 15.68
CA ASN A 186 18.44 3.68 16.26
C ASN A 186 18.34 2.29 16.90
N LEU A 187 17.20 1.62 16.79
CA LEU A 187 16.98 0.32 17.40
C LEU A 187 17.89 -0.75 16.79
N SER A 188 18.38 -1.65 17.62
CA SER A 188 19.02 -2.88 17.17
C SER A 188 18.01 -3.81 16.47
N ILE A 189 18.49 -4.75 15.68
CA ILE A 189 17.63 -5.74 15.02
C ILE A 189 16.85 -6.56 16.05
N GLN A 190 17.45 -6.82 17.20
CA GLN A 190 16.80 -7.54 18.30
C GLN A 190 15.65 -6.72 18.91
N GLU A 191 15.85 -5.44 19.16
CA GLU A 191 14.79 -4.55 19.66
C GLU A 191 13.64 -4.41 18.68
N ILE A 192 13.95 -4.30 17.37
CA ILE A 192 12.94 -4.30 16.32
C ILE A 192 12.13 -5.61 16.31
N ALA A 193 12.81 -6.74 16.45
CA ALA A 193 12.14 -8.04 16.54
C ALA A 193 11.16 -8.08 17.73
N TYR A 194 11.57 -7.59 18.89
CA TYR A 194 10.69 -7.52 20.07
C TYR A 194 9.54 -6.53 19.91
N GLN A 195 9.82 -5.36 19.34
CA GLN A 195 8.79 -4.34 19.09
C GLN A 195 7.70 -4.83 18.13
N LEU A 196 8.08 -5.69 17.18
CA LEU A 196 7.16 -6.34 16.26
C LEU A 196 6.66 -7.70 16.77
N ASN A 197 6.84 -7.98 18.07
CA ASN A 197 6.37 -9.20 18.73
C ASN A 197 6.83 -10.50 18.05
N PHE A 198 8.09 -10.56 17.60
CA PHE A 198 8.71 -11.81 17.19
C PHE A 198 9.34 -12.51 18.40
N PRO A 199 9.32 -13.86 18.45
CA PRO A 199 9.90 -14.62 19.56
C PRO A 199 11.38 -14.31 19.79
N ASN A 200 12.13 -14.05 18.71
CA ASN A 200 13.54 -13.65 18.74
C ASN A 200 13.98 -13.08 17.40
N GLN A 201 15.22 -12.59 17.36
CA GLN A 201 15.84 -11.99 16.16
C GLN A 201 15.93 -12.97 14.99
N SER A 202 16.11 -14.26 15.21
CA SER A 202 16.26 -15.26 14.14
C SER A 202 14.95 -15.49 13.40
N PHE A 203 13.83 -15.57 14.13
CA PHE A 203 12.50 -15.65 13.52
C PHE A 203 12.17 -14.39 12.71
N PHE A 204 12.46 -13.21 13.25
CA PHE A 204 12.32 -11.95 12.53
C PHE A 204 13.19 -11.92 11.27
N GLY A 205 14.46 -12.32 11.39
CA GLY A 205 15.40 -12.36 10.27
C GLY A 205 14.91 -13.24 9.12
N SER A 206 14.44 -14.45 9.44
CA SER A 206 13.90 -15.40 8.46
C SER A 206 12.61 -14.88 7.81
N TYR A 207 11.72 -14.30 8.60
CA TYR A 207 10.48 -13.68 8.12
C TYR A 207 10.77 -12.51 7.19
N PHE A 208 11.64 -11.60 7.60
CA PHE A 208 12.01 -10.42 6.81
C PHE A 208 12.67 -10.83 5.49
N LYS A 209 13.65 -11.76 5.54
CA LYS A 209 14.35 -12.25 4.35
C LYS A 209 13.40 -12.95 3.37
N ARG A 210 12.46 -13.75 3.85
CA ARG A 210 11.44 -14.41 3.00
C ARG A 210 10.59 -13.39 2.23
N ASN A 211 10.24 -12.29 2.88
CA ASN A 211 9.34 -11.29 2.30
C ASN A 211 10.05 -10.20 1.49
N THR A 212 11.36 -9.98 1.70
CA THR A 212 12.11 -8.87 1.06
C THR A 212 13.27 -9.33 0.18
N GLY A 213 13.65 -10.61 0.26
CA GLY A 213 14.81 -11.18 -0.43
C GLY A 213 16.16 -10.94 0.28
N MET A 214 16.23 -10.05 1.28
CA MET A 214 17.48 -9.73 1.99
C MET A 214 17.32 -9.78 3.51
N SER A 215 18.44 -9.96 4.23
CA SER A 215 18.40 -9.96 5.68
C SER A 215 18.18 -8.55 6.26
N PRO A 216 17.64 -8.43 7.50
CA PRO A 216 17.52 -7.14 8.18
C PRO A 216 18.84 -6.38 8.28
N SER A 217 19.96 -7.08 8.49
CA SER A 217 21.30 -6.47 8.57
C SER A 217 21.73 -5.87 7.24
N GLN A 218 21.53 -6.62 6.14
CA GLN A 218 21.79 -6.12 4.79
C GLN A 218 20.91 -4.91 4.45
N TYR A 219 19.62 -4.95 4.81
CA TYR A 219 18.72 -3.83 4.57
C TYR A 219 19.10 -2.58 5.40
N LYS A 220 19.50 -2.77 6.66
CA LYS A 220 19.92 -1.68 7.54
C LYS A 220 21.24 -1.05 7.08
N ALA A 221 22.14 -1.81 6.48
CA ALA A 221 23.44 -1.34 5.97
C ALA A 221 23.33 -0.52 4.67
N GLN A 222 22.15 -0.52 4.01
CA GLN A 222 21.85 0.34 2.84
C GLN A 222 21.43 1.77 3.25
N LYS A 223 21.76 2.15 4.49
CA LYS A 223 21.54 3.51 5.04
C LYS A 223 22.47 4.52 4.38
#